data_54155a3c2aa03eab97ae3e5972eb8d06
#
_entry.id   54155a3c2aa03eab97ae3e5972eb8d06
#
_cell.length_a   1.000
_cell.length_b   1.000
_cell.length_c   1.000
_cell.angle_alpha   90.00
_cell.angle_beta   90.00
_cell.angle_gamma   90.00
#
_symmetry.space_group_name_H-M   'P 1'
#
loop_
_entity.id
_entity.type
_entity.pdbx_description
1 polymer ?
#
loop_
_entity_poly.entity_id
_entity_poly.type
_entity_poly.pdbx_seq_one_letter_code
_entity_poly.pdbx_strand_id
1 'polypeptide(L)'
;MENKKFEEKPSEGRRNFLQAGGMALLGLAMPEAISAKPRAAESLAMSGGPKAVHFPADKLEALTRWPRYGQAEKDALHRLIDTDMFYEELPLFEKEWQAYTGIPYLRAHINGSSAITSMLFAIDLEPGSEIMVPSYDFPTDVLAMRFFSYVPIFIDISPTTGTFDLEDARRKMTSRTRAVFPMHSWGMPCDMDHIRDFAKEKDLIVLEDAAHAHGASMQGKKMGTWGDLAIFSFQASKVLPTVEGGMGMYH
;
A
#
# COMPACT_ATOMS: atom_id res chain seq x y z
N MET A 1 -25.14 19.33 34.11
CA MET A 1 -23.78 18.78 33.97
C MET A 1 -23.11 19.53 32.85
N GLU A 2 -22.22 20.46 33.20
CA GLU A 2 -21.60 21.40 32.25
C GLU A 2 -20.47 20.76 31.47
N ASN A 3 -20.52 20.94 30.16
CA ASN A 3 -19.42 20.59 29.22
C ASN A 3 -18.28 21.61 29.38
N LYS A 4 -17.18 21.20 30.00
CA LYS A 4 -15.92 21.96 29.95
C LYS A 4 -15.20 21.64 28.66
N LYS A 5 -15.16 22.63 27.73
CA LYS A 5 -14.25 22.65 26.59
C LYS A 5 -12.84 22.92 27.10
N PHE A 6 -11.93 22.02 26.82
CA PHE A 6 -10.49 22.27 26.96
C PHE A 6 -10.01 23.04 25.72
N GLU A 7 -9.75 24.32 25.87
CA GLU A 7 -8.96 25.11 24.93
C GLU A 7 -7.48 25.00 25.34
N GLU A 8 -6.69 24.25 24.61
CA GLU A 8 -5.23 24.31 24.72
C GLU A 8 -4.72 25.54 23.96
N LYS A 9 -4.24 26.56 24.70
CA LYS A 9 -3.48 27.67 24.15
C LYS A 9 -2.07 27.18 23.77
N PRO A 10 -1.56 27.47 22.55
CA PRO A 10 -0.18 27.15 22.18
C PRO A 10 0.80 27.90 23.08
N SER A 11 1.77 27.19 23.66
CA SER A 11 2.74 27.76 24.57
C SER A 11 3.59 28.86 23.88
N GLU A 12 3.66 30.03 24.47
CA GLU A 12 4.47 31.18 24.01
C GLU A 12 5.96 30.87 23.84
N GLY A 13 6.46 29.80 24.46
CA GLY A 13 7.86 29.40 24.39
C GLY A 13 8.34 28.98 23.00
N ARG A 14 7.48 28.33 22.19
CA ARG A 14 7.84 27.91 20.81
C ARG A 14 7.94 29.08 19.83
N ARG A 15 7.10 30.08 20.02
CA ARG A 15 7.08 31.27 19.16
C ARG A 15 8.30 32.16 19.41
N ASN A 16 8.72 32.29 20.67
CA ASN A 16 9.90 33.07 21.07
C ASN A 16 11.21 32.39 20.67
N PHE A 17 11.27 31.04 20.65
CA PHE A 17 12.44 30.30 20.18
C PHE A 17 12.71 30.52 18.69
N LEU A 18 11.66 30.52 17.86
CA LEU A 18 11.77 30.76 16.42
C LEU A 18 12.10 32.20 16.06
N GLN A 19 11.68 33.18 16.90
CA GLN A 19 12.05 34.58 16.72
C GLN A 19 13.47 34.91 17.22
N ALA A 20 13.93 34.27 18.29
CA ALA A 20 15.28 34.47 18.81
C ALA A 20 16.36 33.76 17.99
N GLY A 21 16.07 32.58 17.42
CA GLY A 21 16.98 31.82 16.54
C GLY A 21 17.24 32.49 15.19
N GLY A 22 16.29 33.30 14.70
CA GLY A 22 16.45 34.04 13.43
C GLY A 22 17.36 35.27 13.50
N MET A 23 17.59 35.83 14.67
CA MET A 23 18.42 37.06 14.82
C MET A 23 19.88 36.84 15.19
N ALA A 24 20.27 35.61 15.57
CA ALA A 24 21.65 35.30 16.00
C ALA A 24 22.60 34.92 14.85
N LEU A 25 22.12 34.74 13.62
CA LEU A 25 22.91 34.31 12.45
C LEU A 25 23.23 35.45 11.44
N LEU A 26 22.90 36.71 11.72
CA LEU A 26 23.12 37.84 10.81
C LEU A 26 24.36 38.73 11.16
N GLY A 27 25.32 38.18 11.90
CA GLY A 27 26.55 38.88 12.31
C GLY A 27 27.80 38.65 11.48
N LEU A 28 27.73 37.95 10.32
CA LEU A 28 28.88 37.79 9.42
C LEU A 28 28.61 38.42 8.07
N ALA A 29 29.40 39.45 7.74
CA ALA A 29 29.33 40.22 6.53
C ALA A 29 29.33 39.34 5.27
N MET A 30 28.24 39.39 4.50
CA MET A 30 28.21 38.98 3.12
C MET A 30 28.03 40.18 2.20
N PRO A 31 28.76 40.25 1.06
CA PRO A 31 28.58 41.35 0.12
C PRO A 31 27.24 41.20 -0.60
N GLU A 32 26.56 42.32 -0.75
CA GLU A 32 25.35 42.56 -1.54
C GLU A 32 24.21 41.52 -1.38
N ALA A 33 23.38 41.79 -0.38
CA ALA A 33 22.09 41.12 -0.26
C ALA A 33 21.26 41.36 -1.52
N ILE A 34 21.02 40.29 -2.27
CA ILE A 34 19.91 40.22 -3.21
C ILE A 34 18.65 40.51 -2.39
N SER A 35 18.10 41.73 -2.54
CA SER A 35 16.82 42.13 -1.96
C SER A 35 15.71 41.27 -2.60
N ALA A 36 15.50 40.08 -2.09
CA ALA A 36 14.31 39.36 -2.37
C ALA A 36 13.14 40.13 -1.73
N LYS A 37 12.38 40.86 -2.55
CA LYS A 37 11.09 41.41 -2.13
C LYS A 37 10.31 40.28 -1.44
N PRO A 38 9.74 40.52 -0.24
CA PRO A 38 8.87 39.55 0.37
C PRO A 38 7.76 39.20 -0.64
N ARG A 39 7.79 37.98 -1.15
CA ARG A 39 6.70 37.49 -1.99
C ARG A 39 5.45 37.53 -1.12
N ALA A 40 4.45 38.30 -1.53
CA ALA A 40 3.17 38.32 -0.84
C ALA A 40 2.75 36.83 -0.69
N ALA A 41 2.31 36.45 0.51
CA ALA A 41 1.88 35.09 0.78
C ALA A 41 0.76 34.76 -0.22
N GLU A 42 1.13 34.05 -1.28
CA GLU A 42 0.15 33.60 -2.27
C GLU A 42 -0.83 32.68 -1.56
N SER A 43 -2.12 32.92 -1.70
CA SER A 43 -3.13 32.03 -1.14
C SER A 43 -2.97 30.63 -1.74
N LEU A 44 -3.15 29.60 -0.93
CA LEU A 44 -3.12 28.22 -1.40
C LEU A 44 -4.16 28.02 -2.51
N ALA A 45 -3.87 27.17 -3.50
CA ALA A 45 -4.79 26.88 -4.60
C ALA A 45 -6.16 26.41 -4.11
N MET A 46 -6.22 25.64 -3.03
CA MET A 46 -7.46 25.22 -2.37
C MET A 46 -8.26 26.38 -1.75
N SER A 47 -7.62 27.51 -1.51
CA SER A 47 -8.23 28.76 -1.00
C SER A 47 -8.41 29.81 -2.11
N GLY A 48 -8.44 29.40 -3.37
CA GLY A 48 -8.62 30.28 -4.54
C GLY A 48 -7.35 30.89 -5.10
N GLY A 49 -6.17 30.50 -4.61
CA GLY A 49 -4.88 30.90 -5.19
C GLY A 49 -4.54 30.18 -6.50
N PRO A 50 -3.47 30.59 -7.18
CA PRO A 50 -3.04 29.94 -8.41
C PRO A 50 -2.56 28.52 -8.16
N LYS A 51 -2.84 27.60 -9.11
CA LYS A 51 -2.29 26.25 -9.06
C LYS A 51 -0.77 26.29 -9.19
N ALA A 52 -0.06 25.54 -8.36
CA ALA A 52 1.41 25.43 -8.41
C ALA A 52 1.90 24.81 -9.73
N VAL A 53 1.07 23.95 -10.33
CA VAL A 53 1.37 23.27 -11.59
C VAL A 53 0.24 23.52 -12.57
N HIS A 54 0.57 23.98 -13.75
CA HIS A 54 -0.33 24.19 -14.88
C HIS A 54 0.06 23.29 -16.03
N PHE A 55 -0.84 22.39 -16.43
CA PHE A 55 -0.72 21.63 -17.68
C PHE A 55 -1.81 22.05 -18.65
N PRO A 56 -1.50 22.17 -19.96
CA PRO A 56 -2.55 22.23 -20.99
C PRO A 56 -3.51 21.05 -20.84
N ALA A 57 -4.80 21.25 -21.12
CA ALA A 57 -5.83 20.24 -20.87
C ALA A 57 -5.57 18.91 -21.60
N ASP A 58 -5.08 18.99 -22.84
CA ASP A 58 -4.68 17.83 -23.66
C ASP A 58 -3.52 17.02 -23.01
N LYS A 59 -2.52 17.71 -22.47
CA LYS A 59 -1.43 17.07 -21.74
C LYS A 59 -1.89 16.47 -20.41
N LEU A 60 -2.77 17.16 -19.69
CA LEU A 60 -3.32 16.65 -18.43
C LEU A 60 -4.11 15.36 -18.68
N GLU A 61 -4.96 15.30 -19.70
CA GLU A 61 -5.71 14.10 -20.07
C GLU A 61 -4.75 12.93 -20.40
N ALA A 62 -3.72 13.18 -21.21
CA ALA A 62 -2.72 12.15 -21.55
C ALA A 62 -1.95 11.62 -20.33
N LEU A 63 -1.64 12.49 -19.36
CA LEU A 63 -0.91 12.12 -18.14
C LEU A 63 -1.79 11.40 -17.12
N THR A 64 -3.08 11.74 -17.05
CA THR A 64 -4.03 11.19 -16.06
C THR A 64 -4.81 10.00 -16.57
N ARG A 65 -4.72 9.71 -17.90
CA ARG A 65 -5.39 8.54 -18.47
C ARG A 65 -4.87 7.25 -17.84
N TRP A 66 -5.77 6.48 -17.28
CA TRP A 66 -5.51 5.17 -16.73
C TRP A 66 -6.71 4.23 -16.95
N PRO A 67 -6.50 2.95 -17.29
CA PRO A 67 -5.22 2.32 -17.64
C PRO A 67 -4.67 2.80 -19.00
N ARG A 68 -3.37 2.63 -19.21
CA ARG A 68 -2.68 3.07 -20.43
C ARG A 68 -2.61 1.99 -21.51
N TYR A 69 -3.75 1.46 -21.87
CA TYR A 69 -3.81 0.50 -22.99
C TYR A 69 -3.65 1.24 -24.33
N GLY A 70 -2.80 0.69 -25.17
CA GLY A 70 -2.47 1.22 -26.48
C GLY A 70 -2.77 0.26 -27.62
N GLN A 71 -2.05 0.39 -28.73
CA GLN A 71 -2.24 -0.46 -29.90
C GLN A 71 -1.74 -1.89 -29.64
N ALA A 72 -0.66 -2.05 -28.87
CA ALA A 72 -0.10 -3.37 -28.57
C ALA A 72 -1.12 -4.28 -27.85
N GLU A 73 -1.85 -3.75 -26.87
CA GLU A 73 -2.88 -4.49 -26.16
C GLU A 73 -4.07 -4.83 -27.05
N LYS A 74 -4.46 -3.89 -27.97
CA LYS A 74 -5.53 -4.15 -28.93
C LYS A 74 -5.13 -5.26 -29.90
N ASP A 75 -3.91 -5.22 -30.44
CA ASP A 75 -3.43 -6.24 -31.37
C ASP A 75 -3.31 -7.61 -30.69
N ALA A 76 -2.90 -7.65 -29.42
CA ALA A 76 -2.87 -8.88 -28.64
C ALA A 76 -4.28 -9.46 -28.45
N LEU A 77 -5.26 -8.61 -28.07
CA LEU A 77 -6.65 -9.07 -27.91
C LEU A 77 -7.27 -9.52 -29.23
N HIS A 78 -7.04 -8.82 -30.34
CA HIS A 78 -7.50 -9.24 -31.67
C HIS A 78 -6.93 -10.61 -32.01
N ARG A 79 -5.60 -10.82 -31.81
CA ARG A 79 -4.98 -12.12 -32.05
C ARG A 79 -5.61 -13.24 -31.24
N LEU A 80 -5.91 -12.99 -29.95
CA LEU A 80 -6.55 -13.99 -29.09
C LEU A 80 -7.96 -14.34 -29.58
N ILE A 81 -8.73 -13.33 -30.04
CA ILE A 81 -10.07 -13.54 -30.61
C ILE A 81 -9.99 -14.36 -31.92
N ASP A 82 -9.04 -13.98 -32.81
CA ASP A 82 -8.87 -14.61 -34.11
C ASP A 82 -8.36 -16.06 -34.02
N THR A 83 -7.63 -16.39 -32.96
CA THR A 83 -7.00 -17.71 -32.77
C THR A 83 -7.71 -18.59 -31.75
N ASP A 84 -8.66 -18.05 -30.97
CA ASP A 84 -9.36 -18.72 -29.86
C ASP A 84 -8.42 -19.25 -28.75
N MET A 85 -7.23 -18.62 -28.59
CA MET A 85 -6.16 -19.09 -27.71
C MET A 85 -6.17 -18.41 -26.32
N PHE A 86 -7.33 -18.09 -25.77
CA PHE A 86 -7.44 -17.34 -24.51
C PHE A 86 -6.81 -18.06 -23.30
N TYR A 87 -6.90 -19.37 -23.25
CA TYR A 87 -6.40 -20.15 -22.10
C TYR A 87 -4.89 -20.39 -22.13
N GLU A 88 -4.24 -20.19 -23.26
CA GLU A 88 -2.80 -20.42 -23.39
C GLU A 88 -1.97 -19.30 -22.78
N GLU A 89 -2.52 -18.08 -22.67
CA GLU A 89 -1.86 -16.94 -22.07
C GLU A 89 -1.72 -17.05 -20.54
N LEU A 90 -2.62 -17.77 -19.86
CA LEU A 90 -2.56 -17.91 -18.40
C LEU A 90 -1.29 -18.63 -17.93
N PRO A 91 -0.91 -19.81 -18.45
CA PRO A 91 0.35 -20.46 -18.08
C PRO A 91 1.58 -19.64 -18.44
N LEU A 92 1.54 -18.87 -19.52
CA LEU A 92 2.63 -17.96 -19.89
C LEU A 92 2.79 -16.83 -18.87
N PHE A 93 1.70 -16.19 -18.47
CA PHE A 93 1.72 -15.15 -17.45
C PHE A 93 2.19 -15.70 -16.10
N GLU A 94 1.72 -16.87 -15.67
CA GLU A 94 2.19 -17.55 -14.46
C GLU A 94 3.70 -17.78 -14.50
N LYS A 95 4.22 -18.28 -15.62
CA LYS A 95 5.66 -18.51 -15.81
C LYS A 95 6.48 -17.23 -15.77
N GLU A 96 6.02 -16.16 -16.42
CA GLU A 96 6.68 -14.86 -16.41
C GLU A 96 6.67 -14.25 -15.00
N TRP A 97 5.53 -14.37 -14.28
CA TRP A 97 5.41 -13.89 -12.92
C TRP A 97 6.30 -14.67 -11.95
N GLN A 98 6.39 -16.00 -12.14
CA GLN A 98 7.31 -16.86 -11.41
C GLN A 98 8.77 -16.43 -11.66
N ALA A 99 9.16 -16.23 -12.90
CA ALA A 99 10.51 -15.76 -13.24
C ALA A 99 10.80 -14.36 -12.67
N TYR A 100 9.79 -13.49 -12.64
CA TYR A 100 9.91 -12.14 -12.08
C TYR A 100 10.05 -12.14 -10.56
N THR A 101 9.24 -12.92 -9.85
CA THR A 101 9.20 -12.94 -8.37
C THR A 101 10.21 -13.90 -7.75
N GLY A 102 10.53 -15.00 -8.44
CA GLY A 102 11.33 -16.11 -7.92
C GLY A 102 10.55 -17.05 -7.01
N ILE A 103 9.22 -16.87 -6.86
CA ILE A 103 8.37 -17.72 -6.04
C ILE A 103 8.10 -19.06 -6.75
N PRO A 104 8.28 -20.21 -6.08
CA PRO A 104 8.17 -21.50 -6.73
C PRO A 104 6.75 -21.91 -7.12
N TYR A 105 5.76 -21.49 -6.34
CA TYR A 105 4.36 -21.87 -6.55
C TYR A 105 3.48 -20.64 -6.65
N LEU A 106 2.72 -20.54 -7.72
CA LEU A 106 1.76 -19.46 -7.92
C LEU A 106 0.62 -19.90 -8.84
N ARG A 107 -0.51 -19.23 -8.73
CA ARG A 107 -1.69 -19.43 -9.57
C ARG A 107 -2.36 -18.12 -9.88
N ALA A 108 -2.73 -17.95 -11.14
CA ALA A 108 -3.60 -16.87 -11.57
C ALA A 108 -5.04 -17.09 -11.07
N HIS A 109 -5.66 -16.00 -10.67
CA HIS A 109 -7.04 -15.94 -10.19
C HIS A 109 -7.83 -14.91 -10.99
N ILE A 110 -9.17 -15.03 -10.97
CA ILE A 110 -10.06 -14.10 -11.68
C ILE A 110 -9.92 -12.66 -11.18
N ASN A 111 -9.56 -12.45 -9.91
CA ASN A 111 -9.26 -11.15 -9.30
C ASN A 111 -8.48 -11.33 -7.99
N GLY A 112 -8.02 -10.21 -7.39
CA GLY A 112 -7.34 -10.24 -6.10
C GLY A 112 -8.18 -10.83 -4.97
N SER A 113 -9.49 -10.57 -4.96
CA SER A 113 -10.42 -11.08 -3.95
C SER A 113 -10.50 -12.61 -3.95
N SER A 114 -10.50 -13.24 -5.12
CA SER A 114 -10.45 -14.70 -5.23
C SER A 114 -9.08 -15.26 -4.86
N ALA A 115 -8.00 -14.54 -5.11
CA ALA A 115 -6.67 -14.90 -4.62
C ALA A 115 -6.61 -14.87 -3.09
N ILE A 116 -7.15 -13.84 -2.43
CA ILE A 116 -7.29 -13.76 -0.96
C ILE A 116 -8.12 -14.93 -0.43
N THR A 117 -9.27 -15.22 -1.03
CA THR A 117 -10.13 -16.32 -0.59
C THR A 117 -9.39 -17.65 -0.70
N SER A 118 -8.67 -17.89 -1.79
CA SER A 118 -7.86 -19.10 -1.99
C SER A 118 -6.71 -19.19 -0.98
N MET A 119 -6.05 -18.09 -0.69
CA MET A 119 -4.99 -18.00 0.33
C MET A 119 -5.53 -18.34 1.73
N LEU A 120 -6.67 -17.75 2.10
CA LEU A 120 -7.32 -18.05 3.39
C LEU A 120 -7.83 -19.49 3.50
N PHE A 121 -8.26 -20.09 2.38
CA PHE A 121 -8.58 -21.52 2.33
C PHE A 121 -7.33 -22.37 2.55
N ALA A 122 -6.21 -22.01 1.93
CA ALA A 122 -4.99 -22.82 1.95
C ALA A 122 -4.31 -22.87 3.34
N ILE A 123 -4.49 -21.87 4.19
CA ILE A 123 -3.90 -21.87 5.53
C ILE A 123 -4.60 -22.81 6.51
N ASP A 124 -5.81 -23.26 6.20
CA ASP A 124 -6.58 -24.28 6.93
C ASP A 124 -6.55 -24.15 8.45
N LEU A 125 -6.82 -22.95 8.96
CA LEU A 125 -6.87 -22.67 10.40
C LEU A 125 -8.20 -23.11 11.00
N GLU A 126 -8.18 -23.41 12.31
CA GLU A 126 -9.40 -23.73 13.05
C GLU A 126 -10.37 -22.52 13.07
N PRO A 127 -11.70 -22.76 12.95
CA PRO A 127 -12.70 -21.73 13.11
C PRO A 127 -12.51 -20.95 14.42
N GLY A 128 -12.62 -19.62 14.36
CA GLY A 128 -12.35 -18.75 15.51
C GLY A 128 -10.89 -18.33 15.66
N SER A 129 -9.99 -18.82 14.79
CA SER A 129 -8.63 -18.30 14.71
C SER A 129 -8.63 -16.81 14.36
N GLU A 130 -7.76 -16.08 15.02
CA GLU A 130 -7.63 -14.63 14.83
C GLU A 130 -6.52 -14.33 13.82
N ILE A 131 -6.82 -13.43 12.89
CA ILE A 131 -5.88 -12.91 11.89
C ILE A 131 -5.78 -11.39 12.04
N MET A 132 -4.58 -10.89 12.25
CA MET A 132 -4.32 -9.46 12.38
C MET A 132 -4.27 -8.80 11.01
N VAL A 133 -5.10 -7.78 10.79
CA VAL A 133 -5.21 -7.03 9.52
C VAL A 133 -5.13 -5.53 9.79
N PRO A 134 -4.61 -4.70 8.86
CA PRO A 134 -4.65 -3.25 9.02
C PRO A 134 -6.10 -2.75 9.12
N SER A 135 -6.32 -1.70 9.92
CA SER A 135 -7.62 -1.01 9.98
C SER A 135 -7.91 -0.18 8.72
N TYR A 136 -6.88 0.15 7.96
CA TYR A 136 -6.95 0.81 6.66
C TYR A 136 -6.54 -0.18 5.57
N ASP A 137 -7.53 -0.82 4.99
CA ASP A 137 -7.36 -1.89 4.03
C ASP A 137 -8.53 -2.00 3.07
N PHE A 138 -8.40 -2.84 2.04
CA PHE A 138 -9.52 -3.17 1.18
C PHE A 138 -10.44 -4.19 1.89
N PRO A 139 -11.77 -3.96 1.88
CA PRO A 139 -12.68 -4.76 2.71
C PRO A 139 -12.65 -6.27 2.47
N THR A 140 -12.16 -6.72 1.32
CA THR A 140 -12.18 -8.15 0.94
C THR A 140 -11.31 -8.99 1.86
N ASP A 141 -10.21 -8.45 2.39
CA ASP A 141 -9.32 -9.17 3.29
C ASP A 141 -10.10 -9.68 4.52
N VAL A 142 -10.94 -8.80 5.06
CA VAL A 142 -11.80 -9.11 6.20
C VAL A 142 -13.04 -9.91 5.80
N LEU A 143 -13.69 -9.55 4.67
CA LEU A 143 -14.93 -10.21 4.25
C LEU A 143 -14.68 -11.68 3.88
N ALA A 144 -13.55 -11.99 3.24
CA ALA A 144 -13.20 -13.35 2.88
C ALA A 144 -12.95 -14.25 4.12
N MET A 145 -12.46 -13.70 5.23
CA MET A 145 -12.27 -14.43 6.49
C MET A 145 -13.56 -15.03 7.02
N ARG A 146 -14.71 -14.39 6.75
CA ARG A 146 -16.02 -14.86 7.20
C ARG A 146 -16.42 -16.21 6.62
N PHE A 147 -15.96 -16.53 5.41
CA PHE A 147 -16.24 -17.82 4.79
C PHE A 147 -15.63 -19.00 5.58
N PHE A 148 -14.55 -18.72 6.31
CA PHE A 148 -13.80 -19.69 7.10
C PHE A 148 -14.01 -19.55 8.60
N SER A 149 -14.91 -18.64 9.02
CA SER A 149 -15.14 -18.33 10.44
C SER A 149 -13.88 -17.80 11.16
N TYR A 150 -12.95 -17.18 10.44
CA TYR A 150 -11.81 -16.50 11.05
C TYR A 150 -12.23 -15.14 11.60
N VAL A 151 -11.54 -14.67 12.63
CA VAL A 151 -11.83 -13.45 13.35
C VAL A 151 -10.78 -12.38 13.00
N PRO A 152 -11.14 -11.28 12.31
CA PRO A 152 -10.22 -10.20 12.06
C PRO A 152 -9.91 -9.43 13.35
N ILE A 153 -8.63 -9.22 13.63
CA ILE A 153 -8.14 -8.31 14.66
C ILE A 153 -7.57 -7.08 13.96
N PHE A 154 -8.28 -5.98 14.05
CA PHE A 154 -7.87 -4.74 13.39
C PHE A 154 -6.66 -4.12 14.11
N ILE A 155 -5.60 -3.96 13.34
CA ILE A 155 -4.35 -3.32 13.77
C ILE A 155 -4.34 -1.89 13.21
N ASP A 156 -3.92 -0.95 14.02
CA ASP A 156 -3.79 0.44 13.58
C ASP A 156 -2.69 0.58 12.52
N ILE A 157 -2.70 1.69 11.80
CA ILE A 157 -1.63 2.01 10.87
C ILE A 157 -0.67 3.01 11.52
N SER A 158 0.62 2.84 11.25
CA SER A 158 1.64 3.77 11.71
C SER A 158 1.38 5.17 11.16
N PRO A 159 1.30 6.21 11.99
CA PRO A 159 1.06 7.58 11.54
C PRO A 159 2.20 8.16 10.69
N THR A 160 3.36 7.52 10.72
CA THR A 160 4.54 7.96 9.96
C THR A 160 4.66 7.31 8.60
N THR A 161 4.27 6.05 8.47
CA THR A 161 4.40 5.27 7.23
C THR A 161 3.07 4.96 6.55
N GLY A 162 1.96 4.99 7.29
CA GLY A 162 0.64 4.58 6.81
C GLY A 162 0.52 3.06 6.57
N THR A 163 1.47 2.28 7.08
CA THR A 163 1.50 0.82 6.98
C THR A 163 1.20 0.16 8.32
N PHE A 164 1.13 -1.15 8.36
CA PHE A 164 0.84 -1.97 9.53
C PHE A 164 1.66 -1.57 10.77
N ASP A 165 0.99 -1.23 11.89
CA ASP A 165 1.64 -0.87 13.17
C ASP A 165 1.95 -2.14 13.98
N LEU A 166 3.22 -2.54 13.97
CA LEU A 166 3.67 -3.73 14.68
C LEU A 166 3.53 -3.61 16.20
N GLU A 167 3.67 -2.42 16.77
CA GLU A 167 3.52 -2.21 18.21
C GLU A 167 2.05 -2.39 18.63
N ASP A 168 1.11 -1.95 17.81
CA ASP A 168 -0.30 -2.22 18.04
C ASP A 168 -0.62 -3.70 17.90
N ALA A 169 -0.03 -4.39 16.92
CA ALA A 169 -0.16 -5.84 16.76
C ALA A 169 0.31 -6.60 18.01
N ARG A 170 1.48 -6.21 18.57
CA ARG A 170 1.99 -6.80 19.82
C ARG A 170 1.00 -6.64 20.99
N ARG A 171 0.37 -5.47 21.11
CA ARG A 171 -0.60 -5.18 22.17
C ARG A 171 -1.90 -5.95 22.02
N LYS A 172 -2.35 -6.20 20.78
CA LYS A 172 -3.64 -6.85 20.48
C LYS A 172 -3.56 -8.36 20.31
N MET A 173 -2.38 -8.93 20.38
CA MET A 173 -2.16 -10.37 20.27
C MET A 173 -2.88 -11.14 21.39
N THR A 174 -3.52 -12.23 21.04
CA THR A 174 -4.14 -13.18 21.98
C THR A 174 -3.64 -14.61 21.76
N SER A 175 -4.07 -15.54 22.59
CA SER A 175 -3.76 -16.97 22.40
C SER A 175 -4.44 -17.60 21.18
N ARG A 176 -5.40 -16.91 20.54
CA ARG A 176 -6.07 -17.36 19.32
C ARG A 176 -5.46 -16.78 18.05
N THR A 177 -4.56 -15.81 18.15
CA THR A 177 -3.88 -15.24 16.99
C THR A 177 -3.03 -16.30 16.28
N ARG A 178 -3.21 -16.44 14.97
CA ARG A 178 -2.55 -17.45 14.14
C ARG A 178 -1.84 -16.86 12.92
N ALA A 179 -2.23 -15.67 12.49
CA ALA A 179 -1.62 -15.05 11.32
C ALA A 179 -1.57 -13.52 11.46
N VAL A 180 -0.64 -12.92 10.72
CA VAL A 180 -0.59 -11.50 10.42
C VAL A 180 -0.77 -11.31 8.92
N PHE A 181 -1.55 -10.31 8.52
CA PHE A 181 -1.87 -10.03 7.12
C PHE A 181 -1.57 -8.55 6.80
N PRO A 182 -0.28 -8.16 6.75
CA PRO A 182 0.10 -6.80 6.37
C PRO A 182 -0.25 -6.50 4.91
N MET A 183 -0.77 -5.30 4.65
CA MET A 183 -0.98 -4.76 3.32
C MET A 183 0.04 -3.66 3.02
N HIS A 184 0.64 -3.68 1.83
CA HIS A 184 1.56 -2.65 1.34
C HIS A 184 0.78 -1.49 0.72
N SER A 185 0.14 -0.68 1.57
CA SER A 185 -0.77 0.40 1.17
C SER A 185 -0.12 1.35 0.18
N TRP A 186 -0.77 1.56 -0.96
CA TRP A 186 -0.30 2.47 -2.03
C TRP A 186 1.10 2.16 -2.56
N GLY A 187 1.57 0.91 -2.39
CA GLY A 187 2.89 0.48 -2.80
C GLY A 187 4.00 0.79 -1.79
N MET A 188 3.68 1.33 -0.62
CA MET A 188 4.63 1.53 0.47
C MET A 188 4.87 0.18 1.18
N PRO A 189 6.10 -0.36 1.18
CA PRO A 189 6.40 -1.59 1.89
C PRO A 189 6.13 -1.47 3.39
N CYS A 190 5.46 -2.46 3.97
CA CYS A 190 5.49 -2.67 5.42
C CYS A 190 6.90 -3.04 5.87
N ASP A 191 7.20 -2.84 7.14
CA ASP A 191 8.47 -3.26 7.75
C ASP A 191 8.49 -4.79 7.92
N MET A 192 8.72 -5.49 6.80
CA MET A 192 8.60 -6.95 6.73
C MET A 192 9.66 -7.68 7.54
N ASP A 193 10.82 -7.10 7.76
CA ASP A 193 11.85 -7.71 8.64
C ASP A 193 11.30 -7.89 10.05
N HIS A 194 10.83 -6.80 10.65
CA HIS A 194 10.31 -6.84 12.01
C HIS A 194 8.98 -7.60 12.11
N ILE A 195 8.13 -7.55 11.07
CA ILE A 195 6.88 -8.35 11.04
C ILE A 195 7.20 -9.83 11.00
N ARG A 196 8.16 -10.26 10.19
CA ARG A 196 8.59 -11.67 10.12
C ARG A 196 9.25 -12.14 11.41
N ASP A 197 10.09 -11.31 12.03
CA ASP A 197 10.69 -11.61 13.33
C ASP A 197 9.61 -11.81 14.39
N PHE A 198 8.64 -10.92 14.44
CA PHE A 198 7.47 -11.06 15.32
C PHE A 198 6.67 -12.32 15.04
N ALA A 199 6.37 -12.60 13.78
CA ALA A 199 5.62 -13.78 13.38
C ALA A 199 6.39 -15.07 13.78
N LYS A 200 7.69 -15.11 13.54
CA LYS A 200 8.55 -16.23 13.95
C LYS A 200 8.59 -16.42 15.46
N GLU A 201 8.72 -15.32 16.22
CA GLU A 201 8.71 -15.37 17.70
C GLU A 201 7.39 -15.95 18.25
N LYS A 202 6.30 -15.68 17.57
CA LYS A 202 4.93 -16.00 18.02
C LYS A 202 4.28 -17.18 17.28
N ASP A 203 5.02 -17.85 16.42
CA ASP A 203 4.54 -18.97 15.58
C ASP A 203 3.29 -18.58 14.76
N LEU A 204 3.38 -17.43 14.06
CA LEU A 204 2.30 -16.88 13.24
C LEU A 204 2.62 -17.06 11.75
N ILE A 205 1.59 -17.32 10.96
CA ILE A 205 1.67 -17.30 9.50
C ILE A 205 1.70 -15.84 9.01
N VAL A 206 2.55 -15.54 8.04
CA VAL A 206 2.62 -14.23 7.39
C VAL A 206 1.91 -14.29 6.05
N LEU A 207 0.76 -13.64 5.94
CA LEU A 207 0.01 -13.44 4.71
C LEU A 207 0.37 -12.05 4.18
N GLU A 208 0.71 -11.92 2.89
CA GLU A 208 1.18 -10.64 2.36
C GLU A 208 0.20 -10.11 1.30
N ASP A 209 -0.48 -9.00 1.59
CA ASP A 209 -1.25 -8.29 0.54
C ASP A 209 -0.33 -7.32 -0.21
N ALA A 210 0.06 -7.74 -1.40
CA ALA A 210 0.86 -6.95 -2.34
C ALA A 210 0.02 -6.35 -3.48
N ALA A 211 -1.32 -6.28 -3.35
CA ALA A 211 -2.22 -5.79 -4.39
C ALA A 211 -1.94 -4.35 -4.88
N HIS A 212 -1.18 -3.56 -4.12
CA HIS A 212 -0.73 -2.21 -4.51
C HIS A 212 0.78 -2.13 -4.76
N ALA A 213 1.53 -3.22 -4.56
CA ALA A 213 2.99 -3.19 -4.46
C ALA A 213 3.72 -3.83 -5.66
N HIS A 214 3.12 -3.75 -6.86
CA HIS A 214 3.75 -4.22 -8.09
C HIS A 214 5.08 -3.48 -8.32
N GLY A 215 6.18 -4.23 -8.34
CA GLY A 215 7.51 -3.66 -8.52
C GLY A 215 8.14 -3.03 -7.28
N ALA A 216 7.39 -2.87 -6.18
CA ALA A 216 7.96 -2.40 -4.93
C ALA A 216 8.92 -3.44 -4.33
N SER A 217 9.94 -2.95 -3.65
CA SER A 217 10.94 -3.79 -2.99
C SER A 217 11.46 -3.13 -1.72
N MET A 218 11.89 -3.94 -0.77
CA MET A 218 12.59 -3.52 0.43
C MET A 218 13.89 -4.33 0.52
N GLN A 219 15.02 -3.66 0.72
CA GLN A 219 16.35 -4.30 0.81
C GLN A 219 16.67 -5.21 -0.40
N GLY A 220 16.22 -4.83 -1.60
CA GLY A 220 16.43 -5.62 -2.82
C GLY A 220 15.51 -6.84 -2.99
N LYS A 221 14.67 -7.16 -2.01
CA LYS A 221 13.69 -8.24 -2.06
C LYS A 221 12.31 -7.68 -2.41
N LYS A 222 11.64 -8.25 -3.42
CA LYS A 222 10.35 -7.76 -3.93
C LYS A 222 9.24 -7.97 -2.90
N MET A 223 8.27 -7.05 -2.86
CA MET A 223 7.02 -7.27 -2.13
C MET A 223 6.24 -8.41 -2.79
N GLY A 224 5.47 -9.12 -1.98
CA GLY A 224 4.84 -10.38 -2.39
C GLY A 224 5.75 -11.62 -2.26
N THR A 225 6.99 -11.45 -1.77
CA THR A 225 7.91 -12.56 -1.59
C THR A 225 8.43 -12.70 -0.15
N TRP A 226 7.86 -11.93 0.76
CA TRP A 226 8.28 -11.89 2.17
C TRP A 226 7.45 -12.78 3.08
N GLY A 227 6.16 -12.92 2.80
CA GLY A 227 5.23 -13.77 3.56
C GLY A 227 5.36 -15.24 3.22
N ASP A 228 4.69 -16.09 3.99
CA ASP A 228 4.52 -17.52 3.68
C ASP A 228 3.60 -17.70 2.47
N LEU A 229 2.58 -16.83 2.37
CA LEU A 229 1.69 -16.70 1.23
C LEU A 229 1.55 -15.22 0.87
N ALA A 230 1.28 -14.95 -0.40
CA ALA A 230 1.05 -13.58 -0.88
C ALA A 230 0.01 -13.51 -1.98
N ILE A 231 -0.59 -12.32 -2.15
CA ILE A 231 -1.50 -12.06 -3.26
C ILE A 231 -1.12 -10.78 -4.02
N PHE A 232 -1.48 -10.75 -5.30
CA PHE A 232 -1.53 -9.55 -6.12
C PHE A 232 -2.90 -9.38 -6.75
N SER A 233 -3.24 -8.13 -7.06
CA SER A 233 -4.43 -7.79 -7.84
C SER A 233 -4.01 -7.08 -9.13
N PHE A 234 -4.61 -7.46 -10.26
CA PHE A 234 -4.39 -6.84 -11.57
C PHE A 234 -5.64 -6.12 -12.06
N GLN A 235 -6.54 -5.72 -11.14
CA GLN A 235 -7.73 -4.96 -11.46
C GLN A 235 -7.37 -3.62 -12.13
N ALA A 236 -8.26 -3.08 -12.96
CA ALA A 236 -8.03 -1.92 -13.84
C ALA A 236 -7.40 -0.68 -13.18
N SER A 237 -7.56 -0.49 -11.86
CA SER A 237 -6.96 0.64 -11.12
C SER A 237 -5.53 0.37 -10.64
N LYS A 238 -5.04 -0.87 -10.71
CA LYS A 238 -3.72 -1.27 -10.20
C LYS A 238 -2.59 -0.81 -11.11
N VAL A 239 -1.36 -0.83 -10.58
CA VAL A 239 -0.15 -0.40 -11.32
C VAL A 239 0.10 -1.25 -12.57
N LEU A 240 -0.19 -2.54 -12.50
CA LEU A 240 -0.16 -3.47 -13.63
C LEU A 240 -1.58 -4.01 -13.87
N PRO A 241 -2.40 -3.32 -14.71
CA PRO A 241 -3.78 -3.70 -14.90
C PRO A 241 -3.96 -4.71 -16.02
N THR A 242 -4.85 -5.70 -15.82
CA THR A 242 -5.33 -6.64 -16.85
C THR A 242 -6.85 -6.62 -17.00
N VAL A 243 -7.50 -5.48 -16.75
CA VAL A 243 -8.93 -5.29 -16.57
C VAL A 243 -9.41 -5.91 -15.26
N GLU A 244 -9.34 -7.21 -15.12
CA GLU A 244 -9.48 -8.00 -13.89
C GLU A 244 -8.39 -9.06 -13.86
N GLY A 245 -7.99 -9.45 -12.67
CA GLY A 245 -7.00 -10.51 -12.46
C GLY A 245 -6.45 -10.50 -11.04
N GLY A 246 -5.90 -11.61 -10.62
CA GLY A 246 -5.19 -11.78 -9.35
C GLY A 246 -4.11 -12.85 -9.46
N MET A 247 -3.20 -12.88 -8.51
CA MET A 247 -2.19 -13.93 -8.37
C MET A 247 -2.11 -14.33 -6.91
N GLY A 248 -2.25 -15.63 -6.64
CA GLY A 248 -1.90 -16.22 -5.36
C GLY A 248 -0.50 -16.84 -5.46
N MET A 249 0.34 -16.62 -4.43
CA MET A 249 1.72 -17.09 -4.39
C MET A 249 1.98 -17.80 -3.06
N TYR A 250 2.79 -18.85 -3.12
CA TYR A 250 3.04 -19.76 -2.00
C TYR A 250 4.52 -20.13 -1.94
N HIS A 251 5.10 -20.10 -0.75
CA HIS A 251 6.46 -20.53 -0.48
C HIS A 251 6.56 -22.00 -0.14
#